data_4e90aeee99822d02b3ebce8afad2e171
#
_entry.id   4e90aeee99822d02b3ebce8afad2e171
#
_cell.length_a   1.000
_cell.length_b   1.000
_cell.length_c   1.000
_cell.angle_alpha   90.00
_cell.angle_beta   90.00
_cell.angle_gamma   90.00
#
_symmetry.space_group_name_H-M   'P 1'
#
loop_
_entity.id
_entity.type
_entity.pdbx_description
1 polymer ?
#
loop_
_entity_poly.entity_id
_entity_poly.type
_entity_poly.pdbx_seq_one_letter_code
_entity_poly.pdbx_strand_id
1 'polypeptide(L)'
;MISIIMGIYNCADTLGDAIESIFAQTYTDWELIMCDDGSKDSTYEIAKKYIQDNPQRRIKLLRHEFNRGLNQTLNDCLSVARGEYIARMDADDISLPMRLEKELNALEKEPELAIVSCPMIHFDENGDWATGKCNRPYPQKRDLVFGTIHAHAPCIVRAEAMKAVQGYSVGKKLLRVEDWHLWIKMYSAGYYGKNLEEPLYKMRDDQNATNRRKFRYRLNEAYVSRMAVKKFSLPKWMYIYSIRFIMVGLLPTPIYNFLHRKKMNVKV
;
A
#
# COMPACT_ATOMS: atom_id res chain seq x y z
N MET A 1 -15.53 -2.73 -13.32
CA MET A 1 -15.75 -2.87 -11.84
C MET A 1 -14.41 -2.93 -11.09
N ILE A 2 -14.31 -2.28 -9.94
CA ILE A 2 -13.12 -2.29 -9.06
C ILE A 2 -13.42 -3.14 -7.81
N SER A 3 -12.53 -4.08 -7.45
CA SER A 3 -12.52 -4.72 -6.13
C SER A 3 -11.57 -3.97 -5.21
N ILE A 4 -12.10 -3.35 -4.16
CA ILE A 4 -11.31 -2.68 -3.12
C ILE A 4 -10.99 -3.72 -2.06
N ILE A 5 -9.70 -4.00 -1.83
CA ILE A 5 -9.24 -4.95 -0.81
C ILE A 5 -8.70 -4.21 0.42
N MET A 6 -9.16 -4.60 1.60
CA MET A 6 -8.82 -3.97 2.88
C MET A 6 -8.57 -5.04 3.95
N GLY A 7 -7.35 -5.14 4.44
CA GLY A 7 -7.04 -5.88 5.65
C GLY A 7 -7.38 -5.04 6.88
N ILE A 8 -8.15 -5.59 7.82
CA ILE A 8 -8.53 -4.90 9.05
C ILE A 8 -8.00 -5.67 10.27
N TYR A 9 -7.39 -4.94 11.22
CA TYR A 9 -6.88 -5.54 12.45
C TYR A 9 -6.72 -4.50 13.56
N ASN A 10 -7.51 -4.61 14.62
CA ASN A 10 -7.50 -3.69 15.78
C ASN A 10 -7.54 -2.21 15.34
N CYS A 11 -8.52 -1.85 14.52
CA CYS A 11 -8.71 -0.53 13.92
C CYS A 11 -10.12 0.04 14.17
N ALA A 12 -10.73 -0.31 15.30
CA ALA A 12 -12.10 0.10 15.64
C ALA A 12 -12.31 1.62 15.56
N ASP A 13 -11.30 2.41 15.96
CA ASP A 13 -11.40 3.87 16.02
C ASP A 13 -11.32 4.56 14.64
N THR A 14 -10.80 3.86 13.60
CA THR A 14 -10.52 4.46 12.30
C THR A 14 -11.29 3.83 11.14
N LEU A 15 -11.76 2.59 11.32
CA LEU A 15 -12.42 1.81 10.27
C LEU A 15 -13.64 2.52 9.69
N GLY A 16 -14.41 3.22 10.54
CA GLY A 16 -15.59 3.98 10.09
C GLY A 16 -15.22 5.03 9.05
N ASP A 17 -14.24 5.89 9.36
CA ASP A 17 -13.78 6.94 8.46
C ASP A 17 -13.26 6.37 7.14
N ALA A 18 -12.52 5.25 7.20
CA ALA A 18 -11.99 4.57 6.01
C ALA A 18 -13.13 4.08 5.10
N ILE A 19 -14.17 3.42 5.66
CA ILE A 19 -15.31 2.93 4.89
C ILE A 19 -16.13 4.10 4.29
N GLU A 20 -16.40 5.14 5.08
CA GLU A 20 -17.13 6.32 4.59
C GLU A 20 -16.39 7.02 3.45
N SER A 21 -15.05 7.06 3.48
CA SER A 21 -14.25 7.62 2.39
C SER A 21 -14.36 6.82 1.09
N ILE A 22 -14.60 5.51 1.18
CA ILE A 22 -14.91 4.65 0.02
C ILE A 22 -16.34 4.93 -0.46
N PHE A 23 -17.30 5.11 0.44
CA PHE A 23 -18.67 5.44 0.07
C PHE A 23 -18.79 6.78 -0.64
N ALA A 24 -17.89 7.71 -0.36
CA ALA A 24 -17.80 9.04 -0.97
C ALA A 24 -17.11 9.06 -2.34
N GLN A 25 -16.68 7.91 -2.90
CA GLN A 25 -16.00 7.88 -4.19
C GLN A 25 -16.94 8.25 -5.33
N THR A 26 -16.45 9.08 -6.28
CA THR A 26 -17.20 9.48 -7.49
C THR A 26 -17.42 8.30 -8.44
N TYR A 27 -16.47 7.37 -8.52
CA TYR A 27 -16.65 6.10 -9.23
C TYR A 27 -17.39 5.11 -8.35
N THR A 28 -18.57 4.63 -8.78
CA THR A 28 -19.50 3.87 -7.95
C THR A 28 -19.57 2.36 -8.25
N ASP A 29 -18.98 1.90 -9.38
CA ASP A 29 -19.00 0.47 -9.73
C ASP A 29 -17.84 -0.29 -9.06
N TRP A 30 -17.95 -0.46 -7.74
CA TRP A 30 -16.97 -1.18 -6.93
C TRP A 30 -17.62 -2.19 -5.98
N GLU A 31 -16.82 -3.14 -5.51
CA GLU A 31 -17.08 -3.96 -4.33
C GLU A 31 -15.99 -3.70 -3.27
N LEU A 32 -16.36 -3.73 -1.99
CA LEU A 32 -15.43 -3.66 -0.87
C LEU A 32 -15.28 -5.05 -0.24
N ILE A 33 -14.04 -5.53 -0.13
CA ILE A 33 -13.72 -6.82 0.47
C ILE A 33 -12.80 -6.54 1.67
N MET A 34 -13.35 -6.72 2.86
CA MET A 34 -12.61 -6.61 4.11
C MET A 34 -12.26 -8.00 4.62
N CYS A 35 -11.09 -8.15 5.21
CA CYS A 35 -10.70 -9.36 5.93
C CYS A 35 -10.17 -8.98 7.31
N ASP A 36 -10.91 -9.41 8.36
CA ASP A 36 -10.51 -9.25 9.75
C ASP A 36 -9.45 -10.28 10.11
N ASP A 37 -8.26 -9.80 10.44
CA ASP A 37 -7.10 -10.63 10.77
C ASP A 37 -7.06 -11.03 12.26
N GLY A 38 -8.22 -11.41 12.81
CA GLY A 38 -8.37 -11.88 14.18
C GLY A 38 -8.31 -10.76 15.22
N SER A 39 -8.98 -9.63 14.95
CA SER A 39 -9.08 -8.49 15.87
C SER A 39 -9.58 -8.89 17.27
N LYS A 40 -9.12 -8.14 18.27
CA LYS A 40 -9.48 -8.32 19.68
C LYS A 40 -10.36 -7.17 20.23
N ASP A 41 -10.48 -6.09 19.45
CA ASP A 41 -11.36 -4.96 19.70
C ASP A 41 -12.68 -5.10 18.93
N SER A 42 -13.48 -4.03 18.85
CA SER A 42 -14.77 -4.01 18.14
C SER A 42 -14.67 -3.87 16.61
N THR A 43 -13.49 -4.02 16.02
CA THR A 43 -13.27 -3.88 14.54
C THR A 43 -14.24 -4.75 13.74
N TYR A 44 -14.35 -6.05 14.10
CA TYR A 44 -15.21 -6.99 13.36
C TYR A 44 -16.69 -6.62 13.46
N GLU A 45 -17.15 -6.23 14.64
CA GLU A 45 -18.54 -5.82 14.88
C GLU A 45 -18.90 -4.55 14.12
N ILE A 46 -17.97 -3.59 14.04
CA ILE A 46 -18.14 -2.37 13.25
C ILE A 46 -18.26 -2.72 11.76
N ALA A 47 -17.35 -3.54 11.22
CA ALA A 47 -17.42 -3.96 9.82
C ALA A 47 -18.73 -4.69 9.48
N LYS A 48 -19.19 -5.59 10.40
CA LYS A 48 -20.46 -6.30 10.26
C LYS A 48 -21.65 -5.36 10.27
N LYS A 49 -21.64 -4.36 11.14
CA LYS A 49 -22.70 -3.34 11.19
C LYS A 49 -22.77 -2.54 9.89
N TYR A 50 -21.65 -2.11 9.31
CA TYR A 50 -21.61 -1.43 8.02
C TYR A 50 -22.28 -2.25 6.90
N ILE A 51 -22.11 -3.57 6.88
CA ILE A 51 -22.76 -4.45 5.91
C ILE A 51 -24.27 -4.47 6.17
N GLN A 52 -24.71 -4.60 7.40
CA GLN A 52 -26.13 -4.66 7.76
C GLN A 52 -26.87 -3.35 7.44
N ASP A 53 -26.22 -2.22 7.70
CA ASP A 53 -26.80 -0.88 7.47
C ASP A 53 -26.79 -0.50 5.98
N ASN A 54 -26.01 -1.19 5.14
CA ASN A 54 -25.85 -0.89 3.70
C ASN A 54 -26.07 -2.12 2.81
N PRO A 55 -27.24 -2.80 2.88
CA PRO A 55 -27.50 -4.06 2.16
C PRO A 55 -27.48 -3.91 0.64
N GLN A 56 -27.63 -2.68 0.11
CA GLN A 56 -27.55 -2.36 -1.32
C GLN A 56 -26.13 -2.30 -1.87
N ARG A 57 -25.12 -2.24 -1.01
CA ARG A 57 -23.71 -2.16 -1.42
C ARG A 57 -23.07 -3.54 -1.49
N ARG A 58 -22.14 -3.72 -2.42
CA ARG A 58 -21.37 -4.97 -2.57
C ARG A 58 -20.22 -5.00 -1.57
N ILE A 59 -20.49 -5.41 -0.33
CA ILE A 59 -19.49 -5.49 0.74
C ILE A 59 -19.38 -6.95 1.19
N LYS A 60 -18.14 -7.46 1.30
CA LYS A 60 -17.82 -8.77 1.85
C LYS A 60 -16.92 -8.64 3.05
N LEU A 61 -17.15 -9.47 4.06
CA LEU A 61 -16.32 -9.56 5.26
C LEU A 61 -15.85 -11.01 5.42
N LEU A 62 -14.54 -11.18 5.41
CA LEU A 62 -13.85 -12.41 5.78
C LEU A 62 -13.30 -12.27 7.20
N ARG A 63 -13.00 -13.38 7.85
CA ARG A 63 -12.44 -13.39 9.22
C ARG A 63 -11.45 -14.52 9.41
N HIS A 64 -10.32 -14.22 10.03
CA HIS A 64 -9.38 -15.20 10.57
C HIS A 64 -9.65 -15.45 12.06
N GLU A 65 -9.39 -16.66 12.53
CA GLU A 65 -9.45 -16.97 13.96
C GLU A 65 -8.32 -16.30 14.76
N PHE A 66 -7.17 -16.09 14.10
CA PHE A 66 -5.98 -15.46 14.68
C PHE A 66 -5.23 -14.66 13.61
N ASN A 67 -4.35 -13.77 14.07
CA ASN A 67 -3.57 -12.91 13.18
C ASN A 67 -2.62 -13.74 12.29
N ARG A 68 -2.83 -13.67 10.97
CA ARG A 68 -2.04 -14.33 9.92
C ARG A 68 -1.12 -13.37 9.17
N GLY A 69 -1.28 -12.07 9.42
CA GLY A 69 -0.52 -10.98 8.83
C GLY A 69 -1.08 -10.43 7.53
N LEU A 70 -0.79 -9.15 7.26
CA LEU A 70 -1.38 -8.37 6.18
C LEU A 70 -1.34 -9.07 4.81
N ASN A 71 -0.21 -9.70 4.44
CA ASN A 71 -0.06 -10.34 3.13
C ASN A 71 -1.05 -11.49 2.93
N GLN A 72 -1.26 -12.30 3.95
CA GLN A 72 -2.25 -13.38 3.89
C GLN A 72 -3.65 -12.82 3.82
N THR A 73 -3.94 -11.82 4.67
CA THR A 73 -5.23 -11.14 4.71
C THR A 73 -5.61 -10.54 3.35
N LEU A 74 -4.66 -9.86 2.70
CA LEU A 74 -4.88 -9.31 1.35
C LEU A 74 -5.02 -10.40 0.28
N ASN A 75 -4.29 -11.50 0.38
CA ASN A 75 -4.45 -12.64 -0.52
C ASN A 75 -5.83 -13.29 -0.38
N ASP A 76 -6.35 -13.39 0.84
CA ASP A 76 -7.68 -13.94 1.08
C ASP A 76 -8.77 -12.99 0.53
N CYS A 77 -8.58 -11.67 0.59
CA CYS A 77 -9.43 -10.71 -0.14
C CYS A 77 -9.35 -10.92 -1.66
N LEU A 78 -8.13 -11.07 -2.21
CA LEU A 78 -7.92 -11.30 -3.65
C LEU A 78 -8.60 -12.59 -4.13
N SER A 79 -8.66 -13.65 -3.31
CA SER A 79 -9.27 -14.93 -3.69
C SER A 79 -10.76 -14.85 -3.99
N VAL A 80 -11.45 -13.84 -3.46
CA VAL A 80 -12.88 -13.62 -3.63
C VAL A 80 -13.23 -12.36 -4.42
N ALA A 81 -12.22 -11.61 -4.88
CA ALA A 81 -12.36 -10.43 -5.71
C ALA A 81 -12.86 -10.79 -7.12
N ARG A 82 -13.77 -9.97 -7.66
CA ARG A 82 -14.41 -10.18 -8.96
C ARG A 82 -14.18 -9.05 -9.96
N GLY A 83 -13.59 -7.95 -9.50
CA GLY A 83 -13.31 -6.78 -10.33
C GLY A 83 -12.18 -7.02 -11.32
N GLU A 84 -12.24 -6.32 -12.44
CA GLU A 84 -11.15 -6.25 -13.43
C GLU A 84 -9.95 -5.49 -12.91
N TYR A 85 -10.17 -4.68 -11.88
CA TYR A 85 -9.16 -3.88 -11.20
C TYR A 85 -9.21 -4.15 -9.70
N ILE A 86 -8.04 -4.15 -9.08
CA ILE A 86 -7.86 -4.32 -7.64
C ILE A 86 -7.34 -3.00 -7.08
N ALA A 87 -8.11 -2.33 -6.25
CA ALA A 87 -7.67 -1.17 -5.48
C ALA A 87 -7.34 -1.59 -4.05
N ARG A 88 -6.25 -1.07 -3.51
CA ARG A 88 -5.93 -1.27 -2.10
C ARG A 88 -6.45 -0.10 -1.25
N MET A 89 -6.76 -0.38 0.02
CA MET A 89 -7.12 0.59 1.04
C MET A 89 -6.62 0.10 2.39
N ASP A 90 -6.07 0.99 3.22
CA ASP A 90 -5.80 0.72 4.63
C ASP A 90 -6.97 1.19 5.50
N ALA A 91 -7.19 0.48 6.62
CA ALA A 91 -8.35 0.68 7.49
C ALA A 91 -8.22 1.90 8.43
N ASP A 92 -7.09 2.60 8.36
CA ASP A 92 -6.79 3.81 9.15
C ASP A 92 -6.57 5.06 8.27
N ASP A 93 -6.76 4.92 6.95
CA ASP A 93 -6.51 5.94 5.95
C ASP A 93 -7.81 6.51 5.34
N ILE A 94 -7.69 7.56 4.53
CA ILE A 94 -8.80 8.21 3.83
C ILE A 94 -8.56 8.24 2.32
N SER A 95 -9.49 7.71 1.56
CA SER A 95 -9.51 7.79 0.10
C SER A 95 -10.20 9.09 -0.34
N LEU A 96 -9.51 10.00 -1.05
CA LEU A 96 -10.16 11.22 -1.53
C LEU A 96 -11.18 10.89 -2.63
N PRO A 97 -12.28 11.67 -2.77
CA PRO A 97 -13.44 11.28 -3.56
C PRO A 97 -13.17 10.90 -5.02
N MET A 98 -12.20 11.54 -5.67
CA MET A 98 -11.89 11.30 -7.09
C MET A 98 -10.79 10.23 -7.32
N ARG A 99 -10.31 9.55 -6.27
CA ARG A 99 -9.17 8.63 -6.40
C ARG A 99 -9.44 7.52 -7.39
N LEU A 100 -10.49 6.72 -7.16
CA LEU A 100 -10.77 5.55 -8.00
C LEU A 100 -11.02 5.94 -9.45
N GLU A 101 -11.75 7.03 -9.68
CA GLU A 101 -12.03 7.53 -11.02
C GLU A 101 -10.76 7.96 -11.76
N LYS A 102 -9.89 8.76 -11.13
CA LYS A 102 -8.67 9.25 -11.76
C LYS A 102 -7.64 8.16 -12.02
N GLU A 103 -7.48 7.23 -11.06
CA GLU A 103 -6.57 6.09 -11.21
C GLU A 103 -7.06 5.12 -12.30
N LEU A 104 -8.37 4.83 -12.34
CA LEU A 104 -8.96 4.00 -13.39
C LEU A 104 -8.81 4.66 -14.76
N ASN A 105 -9.15 5.93 -14.90
CA ASN A 105 -9.01 6.68 -16.14
C ASN A 105 -7.57 6.66 -16.67
N ALA A 106 -6.57 6.66 -15.78
CA ALA A 106 -5.17 6.57 -16.18
C ALA A 106 -4.83 5.18 -16.75
N LEU A 107 -5.34 4.08 -16.14
CA LEU A 107 -5.18 2.72 -16.67
C LEU A 107 -5.90 2.51 -18.01
N GLU A 108 -7.07 3.12 -18.19
CA GLU A 108 -7.84 2.99 -19.43
C GLU A 108 -7.23 3.77 -20.58
N LYS A 109 -6.65 4.96 -20.31
CA LYS A 109 -5.96 5.77 -21.31
C LYS A 109 -4.62 5.19 -21.76
N GLU A 110 -3.96 4.42 -20.90
CA GLU A 110 -2.65 3.80 -21.14
C GLU A 110 -2.76 2.27 -20.92
N PRO A 111 -3.30 1.50 -21.92
CA PRO A 111 -3.59 0.07 -21.75
C PRO A 111 -2.37 -0.81 -21.42
N GLU A 112 -1.17 -0.33 -21.75
CA GLU A 112 0.10 -1.00 -21.42
C GLU A 112 0.45 -0.94 -19.92
N LEU A 113 -0.19 -0.04 -19.17
CA LEU A 113 0.00 0.04 -17.72
C LEU A 113 -0.84 -1.00 -17.00
N ALA A 114 -0.24 -1.59 -15.98
CA ALA A 114 -0.92 -2.51 -15.08
C ALA A 114 -1.11 -1.94 -13.66
N ILE A 115 -0.39 -0.88 -13.31
CA ILE A 115 -0.37 -0.29 -11.97
C ILE A 115 -0.51 1.22 -12.10
N VAL A 116 -1.41 1.81 -11.32
CA VAL A 116 -1.46 3.25 -11.08
C VAL A 116 -1.47 3.50 -9.58
N SER A 117 -0.76 4.53 -9.15
CA SER A 117 -0.73 4.98 -7.77
C SER A 117 -0.62 6.50 -7.74
N CYS A 118 -0.73 7.09 -6.55
CA CYS A 118 -0.63 8.53 -6.38
C CYS A 118 0.20 8.89 -5.13
N PRO A 119 0.66 10.14 -5.02
CA PRO A 119 1.20 10.66 -3.77
C PRO A 119 0.15 10.67 -2.66
N MET A 120 0.61 10.71 -1.41
CA MET A 120 -0.25 10.72 -0.23
C MET A 120 -0.07 12.03 0.54
N ILE A 121 -1.16 12.48 1.14
CA ILE A 121 -1.16 13.50 2.19
C ILE A 121 -0.99 12.76 3.52
N HIS A 122 -0.02 13.15 4.31
CA HIS A 122 0.18 12.61 5.65
C HIS A 122 -0.62 13.42 6.65
N PHE A 123 -1.40 12.77 7.50
CA PHE A 123 -2.21 13.43 8.52
C PHE A 123 -2.16 12.69 9.85
N ASP A 124 -2.42 13.42 10.93
CA ASP A 124 -2.60 12.92 12.29
C ASP A 124 -3.81 13.61 12.96
N GLU A 125 -3.92 13.52 14.26
CA GLU A 125 -4.98 14.18 15.07
C GLU A 125 -4.99 15.70 14.98
N ASN A 126 -3.89 16.32 14.57
CA ASN A 126 -3.74 17.77 14.42
C ASN A 126 -4.03 18.24 12.99
N GLY A 127 -4.28 17.33 12.06
CA GLY A 127 -4.59 17.62 10.66
C GLY A 127 -3.49 17.18 9.68
N ASP A 128 -3.55 17.74 8.47
CA ASP A 128 -2.59 17.42 7.40
C ASP A 128 -1.25 18.10 7.68
N TRP A 129 -0.15 17.34 7.73
CA TRP A 129 1.17 17.87 8.08
C TRP A 129 2.25 17.72 7.00
N ALA A 130 2.05 16.85 6.00
CA ALA A 130 2.93 16.76 4.84
C ALA A 130 2.18 16.26 3.61
N THR A 131 2.65 16.66 2.42
CA THR A 131 2.15 16.15 1.14
C THR A 131 3.29 15.55 0.35
N GLY A 132 3.16 14.28 0.00
CA GLY A 132 4.07 13.59 -0.89
C GLY A 132 4.07 14.19 -2.28
N LYS A 133 5.16 14.03 -3.01
CA LYS A 133 5.31 14.48 -4.41
C LYS A 133 5.62 13.30 -5.31
N CYS A 134 5.08 13.34 -6.50
CA CYS A 134 5.46 12.40 -7.55
C CYS A 134 6.79 12.83 -8.16
N ASN A 135 7.87 12.15 -7.80
CA ASN A 135 9.19 12.43 -8.35
C ASN A 135 9.51 11.57 -9.59
N ARG A 136 8.70 10.55 -9.85
CA ARG A 136 8.87 9.60 -10.97
C ARG A 136 7.52 9.13 -11.46
N PRO A 137 6.94 9.81 -12.46
CA PRO A 137 5.66 9.38 -13.05
C PRO A 137 5.73 7.97 -13.62
N TYR A 138 6.80 7.62 -14.32
CA TYR A 138 7.02 6.30 -14.93
C TYR A 138 8.31 5.66 -14.39
N PRO A 139 8.25 5.02 -13.20
CA PRO A 139 9.43 4.39 -12.60
C PRO A 139 9.89 3.18 -13.42
N GLN A 140 11.19 2.92 -13.36
CA GLN A 140 11.86 1.86 -14.11
C GLN A 140 12.32 0.72 -13.19
N LYS A 141 12.58 -0.47 -13.77
CA LYS A 141 13.08 -1.65 -13.03
C LYS A 141 14.25 -1.34 -12.10
N ARG A 142 15.19 -0.49 -12.54
CA ARG A 142 16.36 -0.11 -11.76
C ARG A 142 16.01 0.70 -10.50
N ASP A 143 14.88 1.41 -10.52
CA ASP A 143 14.46 2.24 -9.39
C ASP A 143 14.08 1.38 -8.18
N LEU A 144 13.67 0.14 -8.43
CA LEU A 144 13.39 -0.87 -7.40
C LEU A 144 14.62 -1.28 -6.58
N VAL A 145 15.83 -0.89 -6.94
CA VAL A 145 17.02 -1.07 -6.10
C VAL A 145 17.03 -0.09 -4.94
N PHE A 146 16.41 1.06 -5.09
CA PHE A 146 16.45 2.17 -4.14
C PHE A 146 15.28 2.21 -3.15
N GLY A 147 14.24 1.41 -3.38
CA GLY A 147 13.02 1.36 -2.54
C GLY A 147 11.78 1.00 -3.34
N THR A 148 10.64 1.09 -2.67
CA THR A 148 9.35 1.00 -3.35
C THR A 148 9.16 2.15 -4.32
N ILE A 149 8.49 1.90 -5.44
CA ILE A 149 8.37 2.86 -6.56
C ILE A 149 6.93 3.34 -6.77
N HIS A 150 5.97 2.61 -6.21
CA HIS A 150 4.57 2.97 -6.16
C HIS A 150 4.13 2.95 -4.70
N ALA A 151 3.37 3.95 -4.28
CA ALA A 151 2.72 3.92 -2.99
C ALA A 151 1.68 2.78 -2.99
N HIS A 152 1.70 1.95 -1.95
CA HIS A 152 0.91 0.73 -1.94
C HIS A 152 -0.54 0.98 -1.53
N ALA A 153 -0.75 1.78 -0.50
CA ALA A 153 -2.09 2.05 0.03
C ALA A 153 -3.05 2.65 -1.02
N PRO A 154 -2.64 3.65 -1.83
CA PRO A 154 -3.52 4.23 -2.84
C PRO A 154 -3.50 3.51 -4.19
N CYS A 155 -2.82 2.39 -4.36
CA CYS A 155 -2.66 1.83 -5.70
C CYS A 155 -3.94 1.16 -6.24
N ILE A 156 -4.10 1.22 -7.56
CA ILE A 156 -4.99 0.38 -8.35
C ILE A 156 -4.17 -0.45 -9.34
N VAL A 157 -4.53 -1.72 -9.50
CA VAL A 157 -3.77 -2.69 -10.31
C VAL A 157 -4.75 -3.50 -11.18
N ARG A 158 -4.39 -3.82 -12.42
CA ARG A 158 -5.17 -4.79 -13.21
C ARG A 158 -5.20 -6.15 -12.51
N ALA A 159 -6.39 -6.73 -12.37
CA ALA A 159 -6.58 -8.01 -11.68
C ALA A 159 -5.79 -9.15 -12.35
N GLU A 160 -5.66 -9.13 -13.68
CA GLU A 160 -4.84 -10.09 -14.43
C GLU A 160 -3.36 -10.04 -14.01
N ALA A 161 -2.78 -8.85 -13.81
CA ALA A 161 -1.41 -8.70 -13.36
C ALA A 161 -1.22 -9.23 -11.92
N MET A 162 -2.18 -8.96 -11.02
CA MET A 162 -2.19 -9.53 -9.67
C MET A 162 -2.24 -11.05 -9.70
N LYS A 163 -3.10 -11.62 -10.54
CA LYS A 163 -3.24 -13.07 -10.74
C LYS A 163 -1.97 -13.69 -11.33
N ALA A 164 -1.40 -13.08 -12.37
CA ALA A 164 -0.18 -13.57 -13.03
C ALA A 164 1.01 -13.68 -12.07
N VAL A 165 1.11 -12.77 -11.10
CA VAL A 165 2.16 -12.82 -10.08
C VAL A 165 1.74 -13.56 -8.80
N GLN A 166 0.55 -14.16 -8.75
CA GLN A 166 0.01 -14.90 -7.60
C GLN A 166 -0.05 -14.05 -6.31
N GLY A 167 -0.53 -12.81 -6.43
CA GLY A 167 -0.73 -11.90 -5.30
C GLY A 167 0.52 -11.63 -4.46
N TYR A 168 0.33 -11.46 -3.15
CA TYR A 168 1.39 -11.15 -2.19
C TYR A 168 2.15 -12.39 -1.76
N SER A 169 3.47 -12.30 -1.67
CA SER A 169 4.28 -13.37 -1.10
C SER A 169 4.28 -13.30 0.43
N VAL A 170 4.08 -14.45 1.07
CA VAL A 170 4.09 -14.56 2.53
C VAL A 170 5.46 -15.04 3.02
N GLY A 171 6.06 -14.35 3.98
CA GLY A 171 7.35 -14.76 4.53
C GLY A 171 7.95 -13.75 5.50
N LYS A 172 8.71 -14.24 6.49
CA LYS A 172 9.33 -13.41 7.54
C LYS A 172 10.28 -12.33 7.00
N LYS A 173 10.96 -12.59 5.87
CA LYS A 173 11.88 -11.65 5.21
C LYS A 173 11.17 -10.61 4.35
N LEU A 174 9.85 -10.71 4.21
CA LEU A 174 9.02 -9.79 3.42
C LEU A 174 8.14 -8.89 4.28
N LEU A 175 8.27 -8.96 5.60
CA LEU A 175 7.54 -8.08 6.51
C LEU A 175 8.00 -6.63 6.35
N ARG A 176 7.06 -5.72 6.11
CA ARG A 176 7.25 -4.27 5.88
C ARG A 176 8.00 -3.93 4.59
N VAL A 177 8.04 -4.87 3.64
CA VAL A 177 8.56 -4.70 2.27
C VAL A 177 7.73 -5.53 1.28
N GLU A 178 6.52 -5.88 1.66
CA GLU A 178 5.57 -6.69 0.88
C GLU A 178 5.20 -6.03 -0.45
N ASP A 179 4.97 -4.73 -0.42
CA ASP A 179 4.69 -3.90 -1.58
C ASP A 179 5.89 -3.84 -2.54
N TRP A 180 7.06 -3.57 -2.01
CA TRP A 180 8.29 -3.53 -2.79
C TRP A 180 8.57 -4.88 -3.48
N HIS A 181 8.37 -5.99 -2.76
CA HIS A 181 8.49 -7.33 -3.33
C HIS A 181 7.43 -7.58 -4.42
N LEU A 182 6.19 -7.13 -4.21
CA LEU A 182 5.12 -7.24 -5.21
C LEU A 182 5.49 -6.50 -6.49
N TRP A 183 6.00 -5.28 -6.39
CA TRP A 183 6.44 -4.52 -7.57
C TRP A 183 7.60 -5.21 -8.31
N ILE A 184 8.55 -5.82 -7.59
CA ILE A 184 9.60 -6.62 -8.24
C ILE A 184 9.00 -7.79 -9.03
N LYS A 185 8.00 -8.49 -8.48
CA LYS A 185 7.31 -9.57 -9.19
C LYS A 185 6.63 -9.06 -10.44
N MET A 186 5.85 -7.98 -10.35
CA MET A 186 5.12 -7.40 -11.46
C MET A 186 6.05 -6.90 -12.57
N TYR A 187 7.06 -6.12 -12.23
CA TYR A 187 8.04 -5.63 -13.20
C TYR A 187 8.87 -6.75 -13.84
N SER A 188 9.09 -7.85 -13.11
CA SER A 188 9.74 -9.05 -13.68
C SER A 188 8.86 -9.79 -14.66
N ALA A 189 7.55 -9.73 -14.48
CA ALA A 189 6.57 -10.34 -15.38
C ALA A 189 6.20 -9.43 -16.56
N GLY A 190 6.80 -8.23 -16.66
CA GLY A 190 6.55 -7.28 -17.75
C GLY A 190 5.43 -6.29 -17.49
N TYR A 191 4.87 -6.25 -16.27
CA TYR A 191 3.85 -5.28 -15.87
C TYR A 191 4.50 -4.02 -15.31
N TYR A 192 4.11 -2.86 -15.85
CA TYR A 192 4.66 -1.56 -15.48
C TYR A 192 3.57 -0.67 -14.90
N GLY A 193 3.97 0.45 -14.32
CA GLY A 193 3.02 1.37 -13.70
C GLY A 193 3.39 2.83 -13.84
N LYS A 194 2.41 3.67 -13.45
CA LYS A 194 2.47 5.12 -13.43
C LYS A 194 2.13 5.63 -12.03
N ASN A 195 2.77 6.70 -11.62
CA ASN A 195 2.38 7.49 -10.46
C ASN A 195 1.75 8.80 -10.95
N LEU A 196 0.54 9.10 -10.51
CA LEU A 196 -0.12 10.37 -10.74
C LEU A 196 0.63 11.49 -9.99
N GLU A 197 0.46 12.72 -10.40
CA GLU A 197 1.07 13.87 -9.72
C GLU A 197 0.21 14.40 -8.57
N GLU A 198 -1.11 14.23 -8.69
CA GLU A 198 -2.08 14.71 -7.72
C GLU A 198 -2.18 13.74 -6.53
N PRO A 199 -2.12 14.25 -5.28
CA PRO A 199 -2.39 13.43 -4.11
C PRO A 199 -3.88 13.16 -3.99
N LEU A 200 -4.26 11.87 -4.01
CA LEU A 200 -5.65 11.41 -3.99
C LEU A 200 -5.95 10.52 -2.78
N TYR A 201 -5.05 10.52 -1.79
CA TYR A 201 -5.12 9.64 -0.63
C TYR A 201 -4.51 10.33 0.59
N LYS A 202 -5.12 10.14 1.76
CA LYS A 202 -4.56 10.58 3.03
C LYS A 202 -4.13 9.37 3.84
N MET A 203 -2.87 9.32 4.20
CA MET A 203 -2.28 8.29 5.04
C MET A 203 -2.18 8.80 6.47
N ARG A 204 -2.77 8.05 7.40
CA ARG A 204 -2.60 8.32 8.82
C ARG A 204 -1.16 7.99 9.23
N ASP A 205 -0.41 8.99 9.59
CA ASP A 205 0.99 8.87 9.98
C ASP A 205 1.23 9.66 11.27
N ASP A 206 0.98 8.99 12.38
CA ASP A 206 1.35 9.49 13.70
C ASP A 206 2.86 9.73 13.72
N GLN A 207 3.27 10.97 13.98
CA GLN A 207 4.68 11.39 14.03
C GLN A 207 5.53 10.52 14.98
N ASN A 208 4.91 9.80 15.90
CA ASN A 208 5.55 8.82 16.78
C ASN A 208 5.68 7.41 16.16
N ALA A 209 5.14 7.16 14.97
CA ALA A 209 5.20 5.83 14.30
C ALA A 209 6.65 5.38 13.97
N THR A 210 7.60 6.31 13.97
CA THR A 210 9.04 6.01 13.80
C THR A 210 9.59 5.05 14.85
N ASN A 211 9.02 5.01 16.06
CA ASN A 211 9.41 4.08 17.12
C ASN A 211 9.08 2.61 16.82
N ARG A 212 8.23 2.34 15.81
CA ARG A 212 7.86 0.98 15.39
C ARG A 212 8.87 0.32 14.45
N ARG A 213 9.94 1.05 14.00
CA ARG A 213 10.90 0.56 13.01
C ARG A 213 12.00 -0.28 13.65
N LYS A 214 11.76 -1.58 13.76
CA LYS A 214 12.76 -2.54 14.26
C LYS A 214 13.89 -2.72 13.23
N PHE A 215 15.16 -2.83 13.69
CA PHE A 215 16.34 -3.05 12.83
C PHE A 215 16.17 -4.21 11.83
N ARG A 216 15.48 -5.28 12.23
CA ARG A 216 15.18 -6.42 11.34
C ARG A 216 14.48 -6.02 10.04
N TYR A 217 13.67 -4.95 10.03
CA TYR A 217 13.00 -4.49 8.80
C TYR A 217 13.98 -3.83 7.84
N ARG A 218 15.05 -3.21 8.35
CA ARG A 218 16.15 -2.71 7.51
C ARG A 218 16.92 -3.84 6.83
N LEU A 219 17.04 -5.00 7.48
CA LEU A 219 17.60 -6.20 6.86
C LEU A 219 16.67 -6.73 5.75
N ASN A 220 15.35 -6.66 5.93
CA ASN A 220 14.39 -7.01 4.90
C ASN A 220 14.47 -6.05 3.70
N GLU A 221 14.58 -4.73 3.93
CA GLU A 221 14.81 -3.73 2.89
C GLU A 221 16.10 -4.03 2.09
N ALA A 222 17.20 -4.30 2.80
CA ALA A 222 18.47 -4.68 2.16
C ALA A 222 18.34 -5.99 1.34
N TYR A 223 17.61 -6.97 1.85
CA TYR A 223 17.34 -8.23 1.17
C TYR A 223 16.55 -8.01 -0.14
N VAL A 224 15.47 -7.22 -0.10
CA VAL A 224 14.63 -6.95 -1.28
C VAL A 224 15.37 -6.09 -2.30
N SER A 225 16.17 -5.09 -1.87
CA SER A 225 17.07 -4.33 -2.75
C SER A 225 18.02 -5.23 -3.53
N ARG A 226 18.67 -6.18 -2.84
CA ARG A 226 19.56 -7.18 -3.50
C ARG A 226 18.81 -8.10 -4.44
N MET A 227 17.56 -8.46 -4.09
CA MET A 227 16.69 -9.25 -4.96
C MET A 227 16.40 -8.50 -6.26
N ALA A 228 16.13 -7.19 -6.22
CA ALA A 228 15.93 -6.37 -7.41
C ALA A 228 17.16 -6.39 -8.34
N VAL A 229 18.36 -6.19 -7.78
CA VAL A 229 19.61 -6.26 -8.57
C VAL A 229 19.74 -7.59 -9.28
N LYS A 230 19.53 -8.71 -8.56
CA LYS A 230 19.61 -10.06 -9.11
C LYS A 230 18.53 -10.33 -10.15
N LYS A 231 17.27 -10.00 -9.83
CA LYS A 231 16.10 -10.34 -10.67
C LYS A 231 16.11 -9.61 -12.01
N PHE A 232 16.60 -8.37 -12.03
CA PHE A 232 16.69 -7.57 -13.24
C PHE A 232 18.05 -7.60 -13.93
N SER A 233 18.95 -8.48 -13.48
CA SER A 233 20.32 -8.64 -14.04
C SER A 233 21.07 -7.30 -14.11
N LEU A 234 20.89 -6.45 -13.08
CA LEU A 234 21.54 -5.15 -13.02
C LEU A 234 23.04 -5.28 -12.68
N PRO A 235 23.86 -4.25 -12.99
CA PRO A 235 25.29 -4.29 -12.69
C PRO A 235 25.59 -4.64 -11.24
N LYS A 236 26.53 -5.55 -10.99
CA LYS A 236 26.84 -6.09 -9.65
C LYS A 236 27.23 -5.00 -8.63
N TRP A 237 27.84 -3.90 -9.08
CA TRP A 237 28.17 -2.79 -8.19
C TRP A 237 26.94 -2.18 -7.51
N MET A 238 25.74 -2.31 -8.10
CA MET A 238 24.50 -1.81 -7.50
C MET A 238 24.13 -2.52 -6.18
N TYR A 239 24.72 -3.66 -5.85
CA TYR A 239 24.53 -4.28 -4.54
C TYR A 239 24.96 -3.38 -3.38
N ILE A 240 25.85 -2.39 -3.61
CA ILE A 240 26.27 -1.44 -2.59
C ILE A 240 25.10 -0.63 -2.01
N TYR A 241 24.06 -0.38 -2.81
CA TYR A 241 22.88 0.36 -2.35
C TYR A 241 22.09 -0.37 -1.26
N SER A 242 22.18 -1.70 -1.19
CA SER A 242 21.56 -2.46 -0.10
C SER A 242 22.18 -2.14 1.27
N ILE A 243 23.44 -1.73 1.31
CA ILE A 243 24.16 -1.36 2.53
C ILE A 243 23.55 -0.10 3.15
N ARG A 244 23.03 0.83 2.32
CA ARG A 244 22.39 2.05 2.81
C ARG A 244 21.27 1.76 3.81
N PHE A 245 20.47 0.72 3.58
CA PHE A 245 19.35 0.37 4.47
C PHE A 245 19.86 -0.06 5.84
N ILE A 246 20.96 -0.85 5.87
CA ILE A 246 21.62 -1.26 7.11
C ILE A 246 22.19 -0.05 7.83
N MET A 247 22.91 0.83 7.12
CA MET A 247 23.49 2.05 7.68
C MET A 247 22.43 2.96 8.29
N VAL A 248 21.30 3.17 7.57
CA VAL A 248 20.18 3.95 8.11
C VAL A 248 19.58 3.30 9.37
N GLY A 249 19.58 1.97 9.45
CA GLY A 249 19.13 1.24 10.63
C GLY A 249 20.02 1.38 11.86
N LEU A 250 21.27 1.77 11.67
CA LEU A 250 22.24 2.02 12.76
C LEU A 250 22.23 3.48 13.24
N LEU A 251 21.51 4.38 12.55
CA LEU A 251 21.42 5.78 12.96
C LEU A 251 20.62 5.92 14.27
N PRO A 252 21.10 6.73 15.23
CA PRO A 252 20.31 7.11 16.39
C PRO A 252 18.96 7.74 15.98
N THR A 253 17.90 7.42 16.71
CA THR A 253 16.53 7.88 16.41
C THR A 253 16.41 9.39 16.17
N PRO A 254 17.05 10.28 16.96
CA PRO A 254 16.95 11.72 16.73
C PRO A 254 17.51 12.14 15.36
N ILE A 255 18.67 11.58 14.97
CA ILE A 255 19.30 11.88 13.68
C ILE A 255 18.42 11.37 12.54
N TYR A 256 17.89 10.15 12.67
CA TYR A 256 16.95 9.60 11.70
C TYR A 256 15.72 10.49 11.53
N ASN A 257 15.07 10.89 12.61
CA ASN A 257 13.88 11.73 12.59
C ASN A 257 14.14 13.09 11.92
N PHE A 258 15.27 13.73 12.23
CA PHE A 258 15.68 14.97 11.59
C PHE A 258 15.83 14.81 10.07
N LEU A 259 16.54 13.78 9.62
CA LEU A 259 16.72 13.50 8.18
C LEU A 259 15.41 13.16 7.48
N HIS A 260 14.53 12.43 8.15
CA HIS A 260 13.21 12.06 7.63
C HIS A 260 12.31 13.30 7.44
N ARG A 261 12.22 14.17 8.45
CA ARG A 261 11.44 15.42 8.37
C ARG A 261 11.97 16.33 7.25
N LYS A 262 13.29 16.48 7.14
CA LYS A 262 13.90 17.26 6.05
C LYS A 262 13.54 16.70 4.66
N LYS A 263 13.49 15.37 4.51
CA LYS A 263 13.09 14.72 3.25
C LYS A 263 11.62 14.96 2.91
N MET A 264 10.75 15.04 3.90
CA MET A 264 9.31 15.28 3.73
C MET A 264 8.98 16.77 3.52
N ASN A 265 9.97 17.68 3.47
CA ASN A 265 9.80 19.14 3.39
C ASN A 265 8.89 19.72 4.50
N VAL A 266 8.83 19.08 5.64
CA VAL A 266 8.15 19.62 6.81
C VAL A 266 8.98 20.80 7.31
N LYS A 267 8.38 22.00 7.42
CA LYS A 267 9.03 23.14 8.08
C LYS A 267 9.34 22.73 9.52
N VAL A 268 10.62 22.75 9.87
CA VAL A 268 11.11 22.52 11.23
C VAL A 268 10.82 23.76 12.07
#